data_f0e9962ec2ffca75023a5125f5a956e8
#
_entry.id   f0e9962ec2ffca75023a5125f5a956e8
#
_cell.length_a   1.000
_cell.length_b   1.000
_cell.length_c   1.000
_cell.angle_alpha   90.00
_cell.angle_beta   90.00
_cell.angle_gamma   90.00
#
_symmetry.space_group_name_H-M   'P 1'
#
loop_
_entity.id
_entity.type
_entity.pdbx_description
1 polymer ?
#
loop_
_entity_poly.entity_id
_entity_poly.type
_entity_poly.pdbx_seq_one_letter_code
_entity_poly.pdbx_strand_id
1 'polypeptide(L)'
;MPELPDVVVYIEALTRHIVGQRLERLNLLSPFVLRSVDPPIDSINGQVVGGVRRVGKRIVLTFDADLFLVIHLMIAGRLRWREPKQKLGIGPKLILASFEFPTGTLFFTEASSKKRASIQLVRGEEALRGLDPGGVEPLDASLEQFHEALTRENHTLKRALTDPHLFSGIGNAYSDEILHAAKLSPLKLTRSLSDEEFLRLYDATRATLRIWIDLLRKDVKGGFPEKVTAFRGEMAVHGRFKQPCPVCGSPVQRIVYAENECNYCAKCQTSGRLLADRSLSRLLKDDWPKRLDD
;
A
#
# COMPACT_ATOMS: atom_id res chain seq x y z
N MET A 1 0.59 -5.32 -3.00
CA MET A 1 1.49 -4.15 -2.93
C MET A 1 1.48 -3.65 -1.50
N PRO A 2 2.63 -3.31 -0.89
CA PRO A 2 2.62 -2.62 0.39
C PRO A 2 1.83 -1.30 0.29
N GLU A 3 0.94 -1.07 1.25
CA GLU A 3 0.07 0.10 1.32
C GLU A 3 0.40 0.92 2.58
N LEU A 4 -0.36 1.96 2.89
CA LEU A 4 -0.06 2.90 3.97
C LEU A 4 0.33 2.22 5.30
N PRO A 5 -0.42 1.24 5.86
CA PRO A 5 -0.02 0.60 7.11
C PRO A 5 1.32 -0.14 7.02
N ASP A 6 1.58 -0.83 5.92
CA ASP A 6 2.84 -1.54 5.70
C ASP A 6 4.03 -0.56 5.59
N VAL A 7 3.83 0.56 4.88
CA VAL A 7 4.87 1.58 4.68
C VAL A 7 5.19 2.28 5.99
N VAL A 8 4.17 2.59 6.81
CA VAL A 8 4.38 3.19 8.15
C VAL A 8 5.30 2.30 9.00
N VAL A 9 5.02 1.01 9.07
CA VAL A 9 5.82 0.08 9.89
C VAL A 9 7.24 -0.10 9.31
N TYR A 10 7.41 -0.07 7.98
CA TYR A 10 8.74 -0.01 7.38
C TYR A 10 9.50 1.25 7.78
N ILE A 11 8.86 2.41 7.73
CA ILE A 11 9.48 3.69 8.10
C ILE A 11 9.92 3.66 9.56
N GLU A 12 9.07 3.20 10.47
CA GLU A 12 9.42 3.07 11.90
C GLU A 12 10.62 2.15 12.12
N ALA A 13 10.67 1.03 11.42
CA ALA A 13 11.80 0.11 11.50
C ALA A 13 13.07 0.73 10.91
N LEU A 14 12.98 1.34 9.72
CA LEU A 14 14.11 2.03 9.09
C LEU A 14 14.63 3.17 9.95
N THR A 15 13.75 3.99 10.53
CA THR A 15 14.15 5.07 11.44
C THR A 15 15.02 4.56 12.58
N ARG A 16 14.65 3.43 13.20
CA ARG A 16 15.45 2.82 14.28
C ARG A 16 16.78 2.24 13.82
N HIS A 17 16.84 1.72 12.58
CA HIS A 17 18.02 0.98 12.09
C HIS A 17 19.03 1.84 11.36
N ILE A 18 18.59 2.89 10.65
CA ILE A 18 19.50 3.59 9.72
C ILE A 18 19.57 5.12 9.92
N VAL A 19 18.60 5.77 10.59
CA VAL A 19 18.71 7.22 10.80
C VAL A 19 19.89 7.53 11.73
N GLY A 20 20.68 8.54 11.35
CA GLY A 20 21.92 8.89 12.00
C GLY A 20 23.11 8.00 11.62
N GLN A 21 22.91 6.96 10.81
CA GLN A 21 23.98 6.09 10.35
C GLN A 21 24.50 6.54 8.98
N ARG A 22 25.79 6.29 8.76
CA ARG A 22 26.47 6.52 7.47
C ARG A 22 26.10 5.38 6.51
N LEU A 23 25.57 5.71 5.35
CA LEU A 23 25.45 4.76 4.23
C LEU A 23 26.85 4.53 3.64
N GLU A 24 27.50 3.44 3.99
CA GLU A 24 28.85 3.13 3.52
C GLU A 24 28.86 2.91 2.01
N ARG A 25 27.89 2.14 1.51
CA ARG A 25 27.77 1.84 0.08
C ARG A 25 26.36 1.44 -0.31
N LEU A 26 25.90 1.94 -1.44
CA LEU A 26 24.75 1.43 -2.16
C LEU A 26 25.23 0.61 -3.38
N ASN A 27 24.92 -0.69 -3.41
CA ASN A 27 25.20 -1.56 -4.53
C ASN A 27 23.92 -1.85 -5.31
N LEU A 28 23.90 -1.55 -6.60
CA LEU A 28 22.84 -1.93 -7.52
C LEU A 28 23.16 -3.30 -8.13
N LEU A 29 22.40 -4.34 -7.75
CA LEU A 29 22.55 -5.69 -8.29
C LEU A 29 21.66 -5.91 -9.54
N SER A 30 20.67 -5.06 -9.72
CA SER A 30 19.83 -4.98 -10.92
C SER A 30 19.77 -3.55 -11.40
N PRO A 31 20.44 -3.18 -12.53
CA PRO A 31 20.47 -1.79 -12.99
C PRO A 31 19.07 -1.25 -13.33
N PHE A 32 18.14 -2.12 -13.70
CA PHE A 32 16.75 -1.75 -14.01
C PHE A 32 15.94 -1.23 -12.82
N VAL A 33 16.45 -1.37 -11.57
CA VAL A 33 15.78 -0.82 -10.39
C VAL A 33 15.90 0.69 -10.31
N LEU A 34 17.00 1.26 -10.84
CA LEU A 34 17.26 2.70 -10.84
C LEU A 34 16.49 3.40 -11.96
N ARG A 35 15.76 4.48 -11.61
CA ARG A 35 14.91 5.26 -12.53
C ARG A 35 15.35 6.72 -12.67
N SER A 36 16.50 7.10 -12.12
CA SER A 36 17.10 8.42 -12.27
C SER A 36 18.56 8.28 -12.68
N VAL A 37 19.08 9.28 -13.37
CA VAL A 37 20.48 9.35 -13.79
C VAL A 37 21.19 10.50 -13.10
N ASP A 38 20.47 11.58 -12.87
CA ASP A 38 20.92 12.76 -12.15
C ASP A 38 20.00 13.04 -10.97
N PRO A 39 20.55 13.23 -9.77
CA PRO A 39 21.93 13.11 -9.34
C PRO A 39 22.48 11.68 -9.49
N PRO A 40 23.81 11.50 -9.67
CA PRO A 40 24.42 10.17 -9.69
C PRO A 40 24.15 9.41 -8.39
N ILE A 41 23.75 8.14 -8.48
CA ILE A 41 23.34 7.36 -7.31
C ILE A 41 24.47 7.22 -6.26
N ASP A 42 25.73 7.20 -6.70
CA ASP A 42 26.88 7.09 -5.81
C ASP A 42 27.12 8.35 -4.95
N SER A 43 26.46 9.47 -5.26
CA SER A 43 26.59 10.71 -4.49
C SER A 43 26.09 10.61 -3.05
N ILE A 44 25.30 9.60 -2.71
CA ILE A 44 24.86 9.33 -1.33
C ILE A 44 25.78 8.38 -0.56
N ASN A 45 26.76 7.75 -1.22
CA ASN A 45 27.73 6.89 -0.54
C ASN A 45 28.59 7.72 0.42
N GLY A 46 28.75 7.24 1.64
CA GLY A 46 29.46 7.94 2.71
C GLY A 46 28.65 9.03 3.41
N GLN A 47 27.43 9.35 2.97
CA GLN A 47 26.56 10.31 3.64
C GLN A 47 25.78 9.68 4.79
N VAL A 48 25.37 10.52 5.75
CA VAL A 48 24.52 10.11 6.88
C VAL A 48 23.05 10.19 6.48
N VAL A 49 22.27 9.17 6.85
CA VAL A 49 20.80 9.21 6.68
C VAL A 49 20.21 10.17 7.69
N GLY A 50 19.73 11.33 7.24
CA GLY A 50 19.16 12.36 8.09
C GLY A 50 17.72 12.05 8.54
N GLY A 51 17.00 11.22 7.78
CA GLY A 51 15.60 10.88 8.10
C GLY A 51 14.98 9.86 7.16
N VAL A 52 13.82 9.36 7.56
CA VAL A 52 12.98 8.47 6.75
C VAL A 52 11.56 8.99 6.79
N ARG A 53 10.93 9.17 5.63
CA ARG A 53 9.54 9.64 5.53
C ARG A 53 8.77 8.93 4.41
N ARG A 54 7.46 9.15 4.35
CA ARG A 54 6.56 8.59 3.34
C ARG A 54 6.11 9.65 2.35
N VAL A 55 6.02 9.26 1.07
CA VAL A 55 5.32 10.00 0.01
C VAL A 55 4.43 9.00 -0.72
N GLY A 56 3.12 9.07 -0.53
CA GLY A 56 2.21 8.07 -1.04
C GLY A 56 2.52 6.66 -0.50
N LYS A 57 2.85 5.72 -1.38
CA LYS A 57 3.31 4.35 -1.06
C LYS A 57 4.82 4.20 -1.20
N ARG A 58 5.56 5.29 -1.25
CA ARG A 58 7.01 5.32 -1.37
C ARG A 58 7.67 5.60 -0.03
N ILE A 59 8.84 5.05 0.16
CA ILE A 59 9.74 5.30 1.29
C ILE A 59 10.82 6.25 0.80
N VAL A 60 11.08 7.31 1.53
CA VAL A 60 12.06 8.34 1.20
C VAL A 60 13.11 8.39 2.28
N LEU A 61 14.37 8.14 1.92
CA LEU A 61 15.52 8.39 2.79
C LEU A 61 16.08 9.78 2.46
N THR A 62 16.33 10.58 3.49
CA THR A 62 16.86 11.93 3.34
C THR A 62 18.36 11.93 3.63
N PHE A 63 19.11 12.67 2.83
CA PHE A 63 20.55 12.86 2.97
C PHE A 63 20.91 14.35 2.95
N ASP A 64 22.18 14.67 3.19
CA ASP A 64 22.68 16.04 3.07
C ASP A 64 22.54 16.56 1.62
N ALA A 65 22.72 17.87 1.46
CA ALA A 65 22.63 18.57 0.17
C ALA A 65 21.28 18.34 -0.57
N ASP A 66 20.18 18.27 0.21
CA ASP A 66 18.81 18.07 -0.30
C ASP A 66 18.64 16.85 -1.21
N LEU A 67 19.37 15.77 -0.92
CA LEU A 67 19.26 14.52 -1.66
C LEU A 67 18.22 13.60 -1.00
N PHE A 68 17.34 13.07 -1.84
CA PHE A 68 16.25 12.18 -1.43
C PHE A 68 16.30 10.89 -2.25
N LEU A 69 16.51 9.76 -1.56
CA LEU A 69 16.39 8.45 -2.18
C LEU A 69 14.99 7.91 -1.99
N VAL A 70 14.28 7.76 -3.09
CA VAL A 70 12.88 7.34 -3.13
C VAL A 70 12.80 5.87 -3.55
N ILE A 71 12.27 5.02 -2.66
CA ILE A 71 12.09 3.59 -2.88
C ILE A 71 10.60 3.31 -3.08
N HIS A 72 10.26 2.72 -4.23
CA HIS A 72 8.90 2.26 -4.51
C HIS A 72 8.87 0.74 -4.57
N LEU A 73 8.20 0.13 -3.59
CA LEU A 73 8.14 -1.33 -3.44
C LEU A 73 7.28 -2.03 -4.50
N MET A 74 6.35 -1.32 -5.12
CA MET A 74 5.38 -1.88 -6.06
C MET A 74 4.66 -3.12 -5.46
N ILE A 75 4.33 -4.12 -6.26
CA ILE A 75 3.54 -5.28 -5.81
C ILE A 75 4.39 -6.24 -4.96
N ALA A 76 5.59 -6.57 -5.42
CA ALA A 76 6.39 -7.66 -4.88
C ALA A 76 7.72 -7.23 -4.26
N GLY A 77 8.04 -5.94 -4.29
CA GLY A 77 9.23 -5.38 -3.64
C GLY A 77 9.14 -5.48 -2.11
N ARG A 78 10.23 -5.85 -1.49
CA ARG A 78 10.35 -5.97 -0.03
C ARG A 78 11.70 -5.47 0.44
N LEU A 79 11.72 -4.85 1.62
CA LEU A 79 12.94 -4.52 2.33
C LEU A 79 13.21 -5.61 3.37
N ARG A 80 14.49 -5.93 3.56
CA ARG A 80 14.96 -6.94 4.53
C ARG A 80 16.22 -6.44 5.20
N TRP A 81 16.24 -6.46 6.52
CA TRP A 81 17.42 -6.11 7.29
C TRP A 81 18.22 -7.35 7.67
N ARG A 82 19.54 -7.26 7.64
CA ARG A 82 20.44 -8.29 8.14
C ARG A 82 21.58 -7.65 8.94
N GLU A 83 21.79 -8.17 10.12
CA GLU A 83 22.96 -7.83 10.92
C GLU A 83 24.24 -8.35 10.27
N PRO A 84 25.42 -7.82 10.63
CA PRO A 84 26.70 -8.30 10.10
C PRO A 84 26.82 -9.82 10.24
N LYS A 85 27.29 -10.50 9.19
CA LYS A 85 27.44 -11.96 9.08
C LYS A 85 26.13 -12.77 9.01
N GLN A 86 24.97 -12.16 9.14
CA GLN A 86 23.68 -12.86 9.00
C GLN A 86 23.37 -13.13 7.52
N LYS A 87 23.04 -14.38 7.18
CA LYS A 87 22.67 -14.78 5.83
C LYS A 87 21.28 -14.26 5.47
N LEU A 88 21.09 -13.78 4.23
CA LEU A 88 19.81 -13.27 3.76
C LEU A 88 18.76 -14.37 3.56
N GLY A 89 19.19 -15.60 3.24
CA GLY A 89 18.30 -16.76 3.10
C GLY A 89 17.42 -16.75 1.84
N ILE A 90 17.72 -15.89 0.85
CA ILE A 90 17.04 -15.83 -0.45
C ILE A 90 18.04 -15.89 -1.60
N GLY A 91 17.56 -16.30 -2.77
CA GLY A 91 18.42 -16.39 -3.95
C GLY A 91 18.88 -15.00 -4.44
N PRO A 92 20.15 -14.89 -4.92
CA PRO A 92 20.72 -13.61 -5.32
C PRO A 92 19.96 -12.93 -6.46
N LYS A 93 19.30 -13.68 -7.34
CA LYS A 93 18.46 -13.15 -8.44
C LYS A 93 17.25 -12.32 -7.97
N LEU A 94 16.86 -12.45 -6.70
CA LEU A 94 15.75 -11.67 -6.13
C LEU A 94 16.20 -10.35 -5.54
N ILE A 95 17.51 -10.12 -5.37
CA ILE A 95 18.07 -8.92 -4.80
C ILE A 95 18.22 -7.87 -5.90
N LEU A 96 17.61 -6.70 -5.68
CA LEU A 96 17.70 -5.56 -6.60
C LEU A 96 18.82 -4.61 -6.22
N ALA A 97 18.97 -4.35 -4.92
CA ALA A 97 20.00 -3.47 -4.36
C ALA A 97 20.32 -3.86 -2.91
N SER A 98 21.51 -3.48 -2.44
CA SER A 98 21.90 -3.53 -1.03
C SER A 98 22.44 -2.19 -0.57
N PHE A 99 22.10 -1.83 0.66
CA PHE A 99 22.53 -0.61 1.35
C PHE A 99 23.32 -1.05 2.57
N GLU A 100 24.61 -0.79 2.57
CA GLU A 100 25.54 -1.20 3.61
C GLU A 100 25.69 -0.11 4.67
N PHE A 101 25.47 -0.48 5.93
CA PHE A 101 25.63 0.37 7.10
C PHE A 101 26.57 -0.31 8.12
N PRO A 102 27.20 0.43 9.04
CA PRO A 102 28.06 -0.15 10.08
C PRO A 102 27.38 -1.25 10.92
N THR A 103 26.06 -1.13 11.11
CA THR A 103 25.25 -2.04 11.96
C THR A 103 24.59 -3.17 11.19
N GLY A 104 24.64 -3.17 9.84
CA GLY A 104 24.00 -4.19 9.02
C GLY A 104 23.76 -3.76 7.60
N THR A 105 23.02 -4.59 6.88
CA THR A 105 22.70 -4.35 5.45
C THR A 105 21.20 -4.41 5.23
N LEU A 106 20.67 -3.36 4.60
CA LEU A 106 19.32 -3.32 4.09
C LEU A 106 19.31 -3.87 2.66
N PHE A 107 18.57 -4.93 2.42
CA PHE A 107 18.38 -5.50 1.09
C PHE A 107 17.03 -5.09 0.51
N PHE A 108 17.04 -4.62 -0.73
CA PHE A 108 15.85 -4.42 -1.52
C PHE A 108 15.67 -5.59 -2.47
N THR A 109 14.54 -6.28 -2.37
CA THR A 109 14.29 -7.55 -3.06
C THR A 109 12.95 -7.53 -3.79
N GLU A 110 12.81 -8.29 -4.88
CA GLU A 110 11.54 -8.46 -5.58
C GLU A 110 11.38 -9.88 -6.11
N ALA A 111 10.30 -10.55 -5.67
CA ALA A 111 10.00 -11.93 -6.05
C ALA A 111 9.28 -12.06 -7.41
N SER A 112 8.70 -10.98 -7.93
CA SER A 112 7.99 -10.99 -9.22
C SER A 112 8.96 -11.16 -10.39
N SER A 113 8.52 -11.89 -11.42
CA SER A 113 9.22 -11.95 -12.72
C SER A 113 9.16 -10.60 -13.45
N LYS A 114 8.05 -9.87 -13.31
CA LYS A 114 7.90 -8.50 -13.81
C LYS A 114 8.52 -7.53 -12.80
N LYS A 115 9.82 -7.27 -12.91
CA LYS A 115 10.55 -6.34 -12.04
C LYS A 115 10.02 -4.91 -12.20
N ARG A 116 9.19 -4.43 -11.25
CA ARG A 116 8.57 -3.10 -11.26
C ARG A 116 9.02 -2.22 -10.10
N ALA A 117 9.59 -2.82 -9.06
CA ALA A 117 10.14 -2.08 -7.93
C ALA A 117 11.24 -1.13 -8.39
N SER A 118 11.35 0.04 -7.77
CA SER A 118 12.24 1.09 -8.27
C SER A 118 12.88 1.92 -7.16
N ILE A 119 14.02 2.48 -7.51
CA ILE A 119 14.76 3.48 -6.75
C ILE A 119 14.94 4.71 -7.64
N GLN A 120 14.76 5.89 -7.04
CA GLN A 120 15.06 7.17 -7.67
C GLN A 120 15.84 8.04 -6.69
N LEU A 121 16.93 8.67 -7.13
CA LEU A 121 17.58 9.72 -6.38
C LEU A 121 17.20 11.05 -7.01
N VAL A 122 16.68 11.97 -6.19
CA VAL A 122 16.29 13.31 -6.61
C VAL A 122 16.93 14.36 -5.72
N ARG A 123 17.09 15.58 -6.24
CA ARG A 123 17.61 16.72 -5.49
C ARG A 123 16.54 17.78 -5.35
N GLY A 124 16.38 18.26 -4.10
CA GLY A 124 15.46 19.34 -3.76
C GLY A 124 14.03 18.84 -3.48
N GLU A 125 13.36 19.55 -2.59
CA GLU A 125 11.96 19.26 -2.20
C GLU A 125 10.97 19.41 -3.37
N GLU A 126 11.27 20.26 -4.35
CA GLU A 126 10.42 20.42 -5.53
C GLU A 126 10.41 19.15 -6.39
N ALA A 127 11.59 18.59 -6.66
CA ALA A 127 11.69 17.32 -7.40
C ALA A 127 11.02 16.18 -6.65
N LEU A 128 11.14 16.14 -5.32
CA LEU A 128 10.45 15.14 -4.50
C LEU A 128 8.92 15.34 -4.54
N ARG A 129 8.43 16.57 -4.46
CA ARG A 129 6.99 16.88 -4.60
C ARG A 129 6.44 16.47 -5.97
N GLY A 130 7.24 16.56 -7.03
CA GLY A 130 6.87 16.05 -8.36
C GLY A 130 6.60 14.55 -8.41
N LEU A 131 7.05 13.79 -7.42
CA LEU A 131 6.76 12.35 -7.29
C LEU A 131 5.51 12.06 -6.45
N ASP A 132 4.95 13.07 -5.78
CA ASP A 132 3.72 12.93 -5.01
C ASP A 132 2.50 13.09 -5.91
N PRO A 133 1.58 12.13 -5.98
CA PRO A 133 0.32 12.28 -6.70
C PRO A 133 -0.60 13.37 -6.12
N GLY A 134 -0.38 13.82 -4.89
CA GLY A 134 -1.11 14.91 -4.26
C GLY A 134 -2.45 14.53 -3.62
N GLY A 135 -2.70 13.25 -3.40
CA GLY A 135 -3.87 12.82 -2.64
C GLY A 135 -3.79 13.17 -1.16
N VAL A 136 -4.93 13.44 -0.53
CA VAL A 136 -4.99 13.76 0.90
C VAL A 136 -4.50 12.60 1.76
N GLU A 137 -3.86 12.91 2.89
CA GLU A 137 -3.44 11.93 3.88
C GLU A 137 -4.65 11.45 4.69
N PRO A 138 -5.12 10.21 4.52
CA PRO A 138 -6.42 9.79 5.06
C PRO A 138 -6.48 9.74 6.59
N LEU A 139 -5.33 9.67 7.27
CA LEU A 139 -5.27 9.68 8.73
C LEU A 139 -5.30 11.08 9.33
N ASP A 140 -4.87 12.10 8.57
CA ASP A 140 -4.70 13.48 9.04
C ASP A 140 -5.74 14.42 8.44
N ALA A 141 -6.36 14.06 7.31
CA ALA A 141 -7.37 14.87 6.64
C ALA A 141 -8.55 15.22 7.58
N SER A 142 -8.98 16.49 7.55
CA SER A 142 -10.24 16.88 8.16
C SER A 142 -11.42 16.26 7.39
N LEU A 143 -12.61 16.34 8.01
CA LEU A 143 -13.83 15.86 7.37
C LEU A 143 -14.08 16.55 6.02
N GLU A 144 -13.86 17.87 5.98
CA GLU A 144 -14.02 18.71 4.80
C GLU A 144 -13.02 18.33 3.70
N GLN A 145 -11.74 18.17 4.06
CA GLN A 145 -10.69 17.76 3.12
C GLN A 145 -10.98 16.36 2.54
N PHE A 146 -11.43 15.43 3.37
CA PHE A 146 -11.80 14.08 2.93
C PHE A 146 -13.01 14.13 1.99
N HIS A 147 -14.01 14.98 2.30
CA HIS A 147 -15.19 15.16 1.47
C HIS A 147 -14.83 15.75 0.11
N GLU A 148 -14.05 16.81 0.09
CA GLU A 148 -13.59 17.47 -1.14
C GLU A 148 -12.82 16.49 -2.03
N ALA A 149 -11.87 15.74 -1.44
CA ALA A 149 -11.12 14.73 -2.18
C ALA A 149 -12.04 13.64 -2.76
N LEU A 150 -12.94 13.09 -1.94
CA LEU A 150 -13.84 12.01 -2.35
C LEU A 150 -14.81 12.40 -3.46
N THR A 151 -15.32 13.63 -3.44
CA THR A 151 -16.35 14.12 -4.36
C THR A 151 -15.80 14.91 -5.56
N ARG A 152 -14.48 15.12 -5.62
CA ARG A 152 -13.79 15.80 -6.75
C ARG A 152 -14.24 15.21 -8.07
N GLU A 153 -14.28 13.87 -8.15
CA GLU A 153 -14.77 13.14 -9.31
C GLU A 153 -15.88 12.17 -8.90
N ASN A 154 -16.85 11.93 -9.81
CA ASN A 154 -17.92 10.98 -9.54
C ASN A 154 -17.50 9.56 -9.96
N HIS A 155 -16.74 8.91 -9.10
CA HIS A 155 -16.26 7.54 -9.28
C HIS A 155 -16.97 6.55 -8.34
N THR A 156 -16.77 5.26 -8.57
CA THR A 156 -17.13 4.27 -7.55
C THR A 156 -16.24 4.44 -6.32
N LEU A 157 -16.77 4.15 -5.13
CA LEU A 157 -16.02 4.27 -3.88
C LEU A 157 -14.70 3.50 -3.91
N LYS A 158 -14.72 2.27 -4.49
CA LYS A 158 -13.50 1.48 -4.64
C LYS A 158 -12.44 2.20 -5.47
N ARG A 159 -12.85 2.80 -6.59
CA ARG A 159 -11.93 3.54 -7.46
C ARG A 159 -11.42 4.79 -6.75
N ALA A 160 -12.28 5.57 -6.14
CA ALA A 160 -11.91 6.80 -5.45
C ALA A 160 -10.90 6.54 -4.33
N LEU A 161 -11.15 5.54 -3.47
CA LEU A 161 -10.24 5.19 -2.37
C LEU A 161 -8.87 4.70 -2.85
N THR A 162 -8.78 4.07 -4.02
CA THR A 162 -7.53 3.54 -4.55
C THR A 162 -6.76 4.51 -5.43
N ASP A 163 -7.36 5.64 -5.79
CA ASP A 163 -6.74 6.68 -6.60
C ASP A 163 -5.74 7.49 -5.75
N PRO A 164 -4.43 7.44 -6.09
CA PRO A 164 -3.41 8.15 -5.33
C PRO A 164 -3.50 9.68 -5.46
N HIS A 165 -4.24 10.20 -6.46
CA HIS A 165 -4.51 11.63 -6.60
C HIS A 165 -5.64 12.12 -5.66
N LEU A 166 -6.45 11.21 -5.13
CA LEU A 166 -7.51 11.51 -4.16
C LEU A 166 -7.08 11.16 -2.75
N PHE A 167 -6.56 9.95 -2.52
CA PHE A 167 -6.16 9.45 -1.21
C PHE A 167 -4.76 8.83 -1.23
N SER A 168 -3.89 9.36 -0.38
CA SER A 168 -2.52 8.90 -0.25
C SER A 168 -2.46 7.52 0.43
N GLY A 169 -1.72 6.59 -0.14
CA GLY A 169 -1.34 5.35 0.51
C GLY A 169 -2.38 4.23 0.53
N ILE A 170 -3.67 4.47 0.27
CA ILE A 170 -4.69 3.41 0.20
C ILE A 170 -4.55 2.65 -1.12
N GLY A 171 -4.68 1.33 -1.07
CA GLY A 171 -4.63 0.49 -2.24
C GLY A 171 -5.75 -0.55 -2.27
N ASN A 172 -5.52 -1.65 -2.98
CA ASN A 172 -6.55 -2.64 -3.24
C ASN A 172 -7.01 -3.38 -1.98
N ALA A 173 -6.09 -3.71 -1.07
CA ALA A 173 -6.41 -4.48 0.12
C ALA A 173 -7.18 -3.63 1.13
N TYR A 174 -6.63 -2.49 1.54
CA TYR A 174 -7.26 -1.69 2.58
C TYR A 174 -8.54 -0.99 2.11
N SER A 175 -8.71 -0.72 0.82
CA SER A 175 -10.01 -0.22 0.32
C SER A 175 -11.12 -1.25 0.41
N ASP A 176 -10.84 -2.57 0.25
CA ASP A 176 -11.82 -3.62 0.50
C ASP A 176 -12.23 -3.65 1.98
N GLU A 177 -11.26 -3.62 2.88
CA GLU A 177 -11.48 -3.64 4.34
C GLU A 177 -12.24 -2.40 4.83
N ILE A 178 -11.87 -1.22 4.35
CA ILE A 178 -12.54 0.04 4.66
C ILE A 178 -14.01 0.00 4.23
N LEU A 179 -14.28 -0.42 3.01
CA LEU A 179 -15.65 -0.50 2.48
C LEU A 179 -16.48 -1.56 3.20
N HIS A 180 -15.87 -2.66 3.62
CA HIS A 180 -16.55 -3.66 4.46
C HIS A 180 -16.88 -3.09 5.85
N ALA A 181 -15.93 -2.41 6.50
CA ALA A 181 -16.16 -1.79 7.80
C ALA A 181 -17.22 -0.69 7.74
N ALA A 182 -17.24 0.11 6.67
CA ALA A 182 -18.25 1.12 6.40
C ALA A 182 -19.63 0.55 5.99
N LYS A 183 -19.72 -0.75 5.68
CA LYS A 183 -20.92 -1.40 5.13
C LYS A 183 -21.42 -0.73 3.85
N LEU A 184 -20.50 -0.34 2.98
CA LEU A 184 -20.80 0.34 1.72
C LEU A 184 -20.39 -0.51 0.52
N SER A 185 -21.23 -0.46 -0.53
CA SER A 185 -20.94 -1.13 -1.78
C SER A 185 -19.70 -0.54 -2.45
N PRO A 186 -18.75 -1.37 -2.92
CA PRO A 186 -17.59 -0.88 -3.66
C PRO A 186 -17.93 -0.16 -4.97
N LEU A 187 -19.12 -0.44 -5.53
CA LEU A 187 -19.61 0.18 -6.77
C LEU A 187 -20.51 1.40 -6.53
N LYS A 188 -20.82 1.77 -5.29
CA LYS A 188 -21.56 2.99 -4.98
C LYS A 188 -20.77 4.21 -5.45
N LEU A 189 -21.46 5.16 -6.07
CA LEU A 189 -20.84 6.40 -6.58
C LEU A 189 -20.56 7.38 -5.43
N THR A 190 -19.44 8.09 -5.52
CA THR A 190 -19.00 9.04 -4.49
C THR A 190 -20.02 10.13 -4.20
N ARG A 191 -20.68 10.66 -5.25
CA ARG A 191 -21.71 11.70 -5.12
C ARG A 191 -23.10 11.19 -4.76
N SER A 192 -23.27 9.89 -4.57
CA SER A 192 -24.57 9.29 -4.15
C SER A 192 -24.58 8.88 -2.68
N LEU A 193 -23.57 9.24 -1.91
CA LEU A 193 -23.53 9.01 -0.47
C LEU A 193 -24.49 9.97 0.23
N SER A 194 -25.24 9.46 1.23
CA SER A 194 -25.86 10.32 2.23
C SER A 194 -24.81 10.83 3.21
N ASP A 195 -25.13 11.88 3.96
CA ASP A 195 -24.24 12.43 5.00
C ASP A 195 -23.84 11.36 6.03
N GLU A 196 -24.77 10.51 6.44
CA GLU A 196 -24.52 9.40 7.36
C GLU A 196 -23.55 8.36 6.76
N GLU A 197 -23.73 8.01 5.49
CA GLU A 197 -22.83 7.07 4.79
C GLU A 197 -21.44 7.66 4.61
N PHE A 198 -21.37 8.96 4.34
CA PHE A 198 -20.11 9.68 4.22
C PHE A 198 -19.34 9.69 5.54
N LEU A 199 -19.98 10.06 6.65
CA LEU A 199 -19.38 10.02 7.99
C LEU A 199 -18.89 8.62 8.34
N ARG A 200 -19.71 7.60 8.07
CA ARG A 200 -19.35 6.21 8.28
C ARG A 200 -18.13 5.78 7.47
N LEU A 201 -18.02 6.25 6.21
CA LEU A 201 -16.85 5.98 5.37
C LEU A 201 -15.58 6.66 5.90
N TYR A 202 -15.68 7.92 6.31
CA TYR A 202 -14.59 8.68 6.92
C TYR A 202 -14.05 7.99 8.17
N ASP A 203 -14.93 7.66 9.10
CA ASP A 203 -14.56 7.00 10.37
C ASP A 203 -13.98 5.60 10.11
N ALA A 204 -14.61 4.81 9.24
CA ALA A 204 -14.13 3.48 8.86
C ALA A 204 -12.75 3.54 8.22
N THR A 205 -12.47 4.56 7.39
CA THR A 205 -11.15 4.74 6.76
C THR A 205 -10.08 4.91 7.82
N ARG A 206 -10.26 5.84 8.74
CA ARG A 206 -9.29 6.14 9.79
C ARG A 206 -9.13 4.98 10.76
N ALA A 207 -10.24 4.40 11.21
CA ALA A 207 -10.23 3.27 12.15
C ALA A 207 -9.53 2.05 11.55
N THR A 208 -9.88 1.64 10.33
CA THR A 208 -9.28 0.49 9.66
C THR A 208 -7.77 0.68 9.50
N LEU A 209 -7.33 1.82 8.99
CA LEU A 209 -5.90 2.06 8.78
C LEU A 209 -5.11 2.06 10.09
N ARG A 210 -5.64 2.65 11.17
CA ARG A 210 -5.00 2.65 12.50
C ARG A 210 -4.95 1.25 13.10
N ILE A 211 -6.04 0.51 13.07
CA ILE A 211 -6.08 -0.88 13.55
C ILE A 211 -5.01 -1.73 12.86
N TRP A 212 -4.88 -1.60 11.55
CA TRP A 212 -3.89 -2.36 10.79
C TRP A 212 -2.46 -1.91 11.07
N ILE A 213 -2.19 -0.63 11.26
CA ILE A 213 -0.88 -0.15 11.71
C ILE A 213 -0.51 -0.79 13.05
N ASP A 214 -1.44 -0.80 14.01
CA ASP A 214 -1.19 -1.36 15.34
C ASP A 214 -1.02 -2.89 15.33
N LEU A 215 -1.78 -3.60 14.49
CA LEU A 215 -1.60 -5.04 14.27
C LEU A 215 -0.20 -5.34 13.70
N LEU A 216 0.21 -4.59 12.66
CA LEU A 216 1.52 -4.76 12.05
C LEU A 216 2.66 -4.44 13.00
N ARG A 217 2.54 -3.41 13.85
CA ARG A 217 3.50 -3.10 14.90
C ARG A 217 3.67 -4.25 15.91
N LYS A 218 2.54 -4.88 16.30
CA LYS A 218 2.55 -6.06 17.20
C LYS A 218 3.26 -7.25 16.56
N ASP A 219 3.03 -7.49 15.27
CA ASP A 219 3.68 -8.59 14.54
C ASP A 219 5.20 -8.42 14.45
N VAL A 220 5.65 -7.19 14.25
CA VAL A 220 7.09 -6.87 14.11
C VAL A 220 7.83 -6.96 15.46
N LYS A 221 7.14 -6.77 16.58
CA LYS A 221 7.71 -6.84 17.94
C LYS A 221 9.00 -6.01 18.13
N GLY A 222 9.07 -4.84 17.50
CA GLY A 222 10.23 -3.96 17.54
C GLY A 222 11.39 -4.34 16.59
N GLY A 223 11.31 -5.48 15.90
CA GLY A 223 12.28 -5.89 14.88
C GLY A 223 12.07 -5.22 13.51
N PHE A 224 12.52 -5.89 12.44
CA PHE A 224 12.31 -5.44 11.07
C PHE A 224 11.14 -6.22 10.42
N PRO A 225 10.23 -5.57 9.65
CA PRO A 225 9.07 -6.23 9.05
C PRO A 225 9.49 -7.14 7.88
N GLU A 226 9.61 -8.43 8.14
CA GLU A 226 10.04 -9.44 7.16
C GLU A 226 8.89 -10.01 6.30
N LYS A 227 7.69 -10.10 6.89
CA LYS A 227 6.53 -10.74 6.26
C LYS A 227 5.47 -9.73 5.86
N VAL A 228 5.83 -8.78 4.98
CA VAL A 228 4.88 -7.80 4.46
C VAL A 228 4.08 -8.42 3.33
N THR A 229 2.76 -8.56 3.53
CA THR A 229 1.83 -9.13 2.55
C THR A 229 0.45 -8.50 2.71
N ALA A 230 -0.26 -8.36 1.60
CA ALA A 230 -1.66 -7.96 1.60
C ALA A 230 -2.61 -9.14 1.93
N PHE A 231 -2.12 -10.37 1.90
CA PHE A 231 -2.92 -11.57 2.19
C PHE A 231 -2.68 -11.99 3.64
N ARG A 232 -3.56 -11.52 4.54
CA ARG A 232 -3.50 -11.80 5.98
C ARG A 232 -4.77 -12.50 6.43
N GLY A 233 -4.63 -13.47 7.32
CA GLY A 233 -5.74 -14.25 7.85
C GLY A 233 -6.77 -13.41 8.61
N GLU A 234 -6.33 -12.29 9.17
CA GLU A 234 -7.16 -11.36 9.94
C GLU A 234 -8.00 -10.40 9.08
N MET A 235 -7.77 -10.34 7.76
CA MET A 235 -8.59 -9.53 6.87
C MET A 235 -10.02 -10.03 6.83
N ALA A 236 -10.97 -9.10 6.80
CA ALA A 236 -12.39 -9.41 6.79
C ALA A 236 -12.87 -9.94 5.43
N VAL A 237 -12.42 -9.34 4.36
CA VAL A 237 -12.86 -9.68 2.99
C VAL A 237 -11.72 -9.81 1.98
N HIS A 238 -10.65 -9.03 2.08
CA HIS A 238 -9.60 -9.04 1.07
C HIS A 238 -8.87 -10.38 1.01
N GLY A 239 -8.80 -10.99 -0.19
CA GLY A 239 -8.19 -12.30 -0.42
C GLY A 239 -8.99 -13.48 0.18
N ARG A 240 -10.26 -13.26 0.59
CA ARG A 240 -11.10 -14.27 1.27
C ARG A 240 -12.30 -14.73 0.45
N PHE A 241 -12.20 -14.68 -0.86
CA PHE A 241 -13.27 -15.16 -1.74
C PHE A 241 -13.77 -16.57 -1.34
N LYS A 242 -15.09 -16.72 -1.24
CA LYS A 242 -15.82 -17.93 -0.76
C LYS A 242 -15.66 -18.27 0.72
N GLN A 243 -14.77 -17.60 1.47
CA GLN A 243 -14.68 -17.81 2.91
C GLN A 243 -15.82 -17.05 3.64
N PRO A 244 -16.20 -17.48 4.86
CA PRO A 244 -17.24 -16.81 5.60
C PRO A 244 -16.82 -15.39 6.02
N CYS A 245 -17.72 -14.44 5.84
CA CYS A 245 -17.56 -13.09 6.38
C CYS A 245 -17.53 -13.14 7.91
N PRO A 246 -16.57 -12.51 8.59
CA PRO A 246 -16.47 -12.58 10.05
C PRO A 246 -17.62 -11.88 10.79
N VAL A 247 -18.40 -11.04 10.10
CA VAL A 247 -19.54 -10.29 10.69
C VAL A 247 -20.85 -11.05 10.55
N CYS A 248 -21.14 -11.66 9.39
CA CYS A 248 -22.46 -12.23 9.11
C CYS A 248 -22.46 -13.68 8.64
N GLY A 249 -21.28 -14.32 8.51
CA GLY A 249 -21.12 -15.71 8.08
C GLY A 249 -21.34 -15.97 6.57
N SER A 250 -21.90 -15.00 5.82
CA SER A 250 -22.14 -15.17 4.38
C SER A 250 -20.83 -15.27 3.59
N PRO A 251 -20.77 -16.00 2.47
CA PRO A 251 -19.56 -16.14 1.69
C PRO A 251 -19.14 -14.81 1.07
N VAL A 252 -17.87 -14.45 1.27
CA VAL A 252 -17.25 -13.28 0.64
C VAL A 252 -17.27 -13.44 -0.87
N GLN A 253 -17.67 -12.40 -1.57
CA GLN A 253 -17.74 -12.30 -3.02
C GLN A 253 -16.54 -11.57 -3.60
N ARG A 254 -16.35 -11.68 -4.93
CA ARG A 254 -15.32 -10.91 -5.63
C ARG A 254 -15.82 -10.38 -6.97
N ILE A 255 -15.24 -9.29 -7.39
CA ILE A 255 -15.33 -8.76 -8.75
C ILE A 255 -13.92 -8.74 -9.31
N VAL A 256 -13.71 -9.30 -10.49
CA VAL A 256 -12.37 -9.34 -11.13
C VAL A 256 -12.27 -8.24 -12.18
N TYR A 257 -11.17 -7.48 -12.12
CA TYR A 257 -10.83 -6.41 -13.07
C TYR A 257 -9.40 -6.63 -13.57
N ALA A 258 -9.23 -7.16 -14.76
CA ALA A 258 -7.93 -7.47 -15.32
C ALA A 258 -7.04 -8.28 -14.33
N GLU A 259 -5.98 -7.68 -13.80
CA GLU A 259 -5.09 -8.31 -12.82
C GLU A 259 -5.48 -8.04 -11.34
N ASN A 260 -6.55 -7.29 -11.11
CA ASN A 260 -7.01 -6.91 -9.76
C ASN A 260 -8.37 -7.52 -9.44
N GLU A 261 -8.61 -7.77 -8.17
CA GLU A 261 -9.91 -8.15 -7.67
C GLU A 261 -10.37 -7.21 -6.55
N CYS A 262 -11.68 -7.03 -6.42
CA CYS A 262 -12.34 -6.38 -5.30
C CYS A 262 -13.11 -7.41 -4.53
N ASN A 263 -12.84 -7.55 -3.24
CA ASN A 263 -13.54 -8.48 -2.37
C ASN A 263 -14.57 -7.72 -1.52
N TYR A 264 -15.75 -8.31 -1.34
CA TYR A 264 -16.82 -7.69 -0.57
C TYR A 264 -17.78 -8.75 0.02
N CYS A 265 -18.50 -8.39 1.07
CA CYS A 265 -19.60 -9.21 1.62
C CYS A 265 -20.93 -8.70 1.08
N ALA A 266 -21.64 -9.51 0.26
CA ALA A 266 -22.92 -9.10 -0.32
C ALA A 266 -23.96 -8.77 0.76
N LYS A 267 -24.06 -9.55 1.83
CA LYS A 267 -25.02 -9.30 2.91
C LYS A 267 -24.75 -8.00 3.65
N CYS A 268 -23.48 -7.74 4.03
CA CYS A 268 -23.13 -6.56 4.81
C CYS A 268 -23.12 -5.26 3.99
N GLN A 269 -22.76 -5.32 2.69
CA GLN A 269 -22.45 -4.12 1.89
C GLN A 269 -23.49 -3.82 0.80
N THR A 270 -24.32 -4.80 0.41
CA THR A 270 -25.26 -4.67 -0.71
C THR A 270 -26.62 -5.30 -0.46
N SER A 271 -26.98 -5.56 0.83
CA SER A 271 -28.25 -6.17 1.24
C SER A 271 -28.56 -7.48 0.50
N GLY A 272 -27.53 -8.32 0.31
CA GLY A 272 -27.62 -9.61 -0.37
C GLY A 272 -27.48 -9.56 -1.90
N ARG A 273 -27.41 -8.37 -2.50
CA ARG A 273 -27.27 -8.23 -3.96
C ARG A 273 -25.85 -8.60 -4.41
N LEU A 274 -25.75 -9.45 -5.41
CA LEU A 274 -24.48 -9.77 -6.07
C LEU A 274 -24.15 -8.68 -7.10
N LEU A 275 -22.91 -8.19 -7.00
CA LEU A 275 -22.40 -7.19 -7.93
C LEU A 275 -21.85 -7.88 -9.16
N ALA A 276 -22.23 -7.38 -10.34
CA ALA A 276 -21.81 -7.98 -11.61
C ALA A 276 -20.32 -7.77 -11.87
N ASP A 277 -19.61 -8.85 -12.09
CA ASP A 277 -18.33 -8.86 -12.82
C ASP A 277 -18.61 -8.61 -14.30
N ARG A 278 -17.93 -7.62 -14.91
CA ARG A 278 -18.19 -7.26 -16.31
C ARG A 278 -17.97 -8.41 -17.29
N SER A 279 -17.04 -9.29 -17.02
CA SER A 279 -16.73 -10.43 -17.87
C SER A 279 -17.78 -11.52 -17.71
N LEU A 280 -18.06 -11.92 -16.47
CA LEU A 280 -19.01 -12.99 -16.15
C LEU A 280 -20.46 -12.57 -16.44
N SER A 281 -20.83 -11.31 -16.13
CA SER A 281 -22.19 -10.84 -16.41
C SER A 281 -22.52 -10.71 -17.89
N ARG A 282 -21.50 -10.44 -18.74
CA ARG A 282 -21.67 -10.50 -20.21
C ARG A 282 -21.82 -11.93 -20.74
N LEU A 283 -21.14 -12.88 -20.10
CA LEU A 283 -21.22 -14.30 -20.49
C LEU A 283 -22.54 -14.93 -20.07
N LEU A 284 -22.93 -14.71 -18.81
CA LEU A 284 -24.11 -15.33 -18.22
C LEU A 284 -25.42 -14.59 -18.51
N LYS A 285 -25.35 -13.30 -18.88
CA LYS A 285 -26.53 -12.45 -19.18
C LYS A 285 -27.64 -12.58 -18.11
N ASP A 286 -28.77 -13.15 -18.50
CA ASP A 286 -29.94 -13.34 -17.65
C ASP A 286 -29.76 -14.42 -16.58
N ASP A 287 -28.82 -15.36 -16.79
CA ASP A 287 -28.46 -16.42 -15.83
C ASP A 287 -27.49 -15.93 -14.73
N TRP A 288 -27.09 -14.66 -14.74
CA TRP A 288 -26.29 -14.09 -13.65
C TRP A 288 -27.10 -14.05 -12.35
N PRO A 289 -26.65 -14.73 -11.27
CA PRO A 289 -27.37 -14.69 -10.00
C PRO A 289 -27.39 -13.26 -9.46
N LYS A 290 -28.58 -12.77 -9.13
CA LYS A 290 -28.76 -11.39 -8.66
C LYS A 290 -28.60 -11.26 -7.15
N ARG A 291 -28.81 -12.34 -6.41
CA ARG A 291 -28.77 -12.40 -4.94
C ARG A 291 -28.01 -13.64 -4.47
N LEU A 292 -27.61 -13.62 -3.19
CA LEU A 292 -26.90 -14.75 -2.55
C LEU A 292 -27.75 -16.01 -2.43
N ASP A 293 -29.07 -15.86 -2.40
CA ASP A 293 -30.03 -16.94 -2.18
C ASP A 293 -30.66 -17.42 -3.52
N ASP A 294 -30.24 -16.85 -4.63
CA ASP A 294 -30.56 -17.29 -5.98
C ASP A 294 -29.53 -18.35 -6.44
#